data_9e4cd3a06376fc39780110e865fdb7b5
#
_entry.id   9e4cd3a06376fc39780110e865fdb7b5
#
_cell.length_a   1.000
_cell.length_b   1.000
_cell.length_c   1.000
_cell.angle_alpha   90.00
_cell.angle_beta   90.00
_cell.angle_gamma   90.00
#
_symmetry.space_group_name_H-M   'P 1'
#
loop_
_entity.id
_entity.type
_entity.pdbx_description
1 polymer ?
#
loop_
_entity_poly.entity_id
_entity_poly.type
_entity_poly.pdbx_seq_one_letter_code
_entity_poly.pdbx_strand_id
1 'polypeptide(L)'
;MAIPIGETINLKAINDSVSDNILKSDKSEIFGQLKRLVHIADVGVHDIHMQEHTEEEFKFPDFVPESQRKQFVQAHKWEVKMIHKSNGKDFPLDMDLESTGTKYLFGMGARVLDVLNRGGLLACDEMNIATHSELFKLLVSLFNNTRSNPKNAQLLFTTHDASVIADGAFRARG
;
A
#
# COMPACT_ATOMS: atom_id res chain seq x y z
N MET A 1 6.86 -1.87 13.49
CA MET A 1 6.56 -3.18 12.86
C MET A 1 7.69 -3.47 11.89
N ALA A 2 8.44 -4.54 12.09
CA ALA A 2 9.55 -4.92 11.22
C ALA A 2 9.03 -5.89 10.15
N ILE A 3 9.46 -5.71 8.89
CA ILE A 3 9.20 -6.67 7.82
C ILE A 3 10.33 -7.71 7.89
N PRO A 4 10.05 -9.03 7.91
CA PRO A 4 11.07 -10.05 8.04
C PRO A 4 12.07 -10.03 6.88
N ILE A 5 13.35 -10.25 7.22
CA ILE A 5 14.48 -10.32 6.30
C ILE A 5 14.37 -11.65 5.53
N GLY A 6 14.42 -11.60 4.19
CA GLY A 6 14.67 -12.76 3.34
C GLY A 6 13.46 -13.55 2.82
N GLU A 7 12.23 -13.13 3.08
CA GLU A 7 11.06 -13.66 2.39
C GLU A 7 10.74 -12.82 1.14
N THR A 8 10.47 -13.50 0.03
CA THR A 8 9.87 -12.85 -1.14
C THR A 8 8.68 -12.03 -0.67
N ILE A 9 8.69 -10.71 -0.88
CA ILE A 9 7.64 -9.80 -0.41
C ILE A 9 6.31 -10.34 -0.95
N ASN A 10 5.51 -10.94 -0.06
CA ASN A 10 4.18 -11.39 -0.42
C ASN A 10 3.26 -10.15 -0.49
N LEU A 11 3.24 -9.52 -1.66
CA LEU A 11 2.45 -8.31 -1.90
C LEU A 11 0.96 -8.52 -1.62
N LYS A 12 0.45 -9.73 -1.82
CA LYS A 12 -0.93 -10.06 -1.47
C LYS A 12 -1.15 -9.99 0.05
N ALA A 13 -0.31 -10.62 0.84
CA ALA A 13 -0.40 -10.56 2.30
C ALA A 13 -0.23 -9.12 2.84
N ILE A 14 0.59 -8.30 2.17
CA ILE A 14 0.73 -6.88 2.49
C ILE A 14 -0.57 -6.14 2.20
N ASN A 15 -1.15 -6.34 1.02
CA ASN A 15 -2.37 -5.66 0.60
C ASN A 15 -3.58 -6.08 1.43
N ASP A 16 -3.69 -7.37 1.76
CA ASP A 16 -4.74 -7.89 2.64
C ASP A 16 -4.61 -7.30 4.06
N SER A 17 -3.40 -7.27 4.61
CA SER A 17 -3.12 -6.65 5.92
C SER A 17 -3.40 -5.16 5.93
N VAL A 18 -3.10 -4.45 4.85
CA VAL A 18 -3.39 -3.02 4.68
C VAL A 18 -4.90 -2.81 4.62
N SER A 19 -5.60 -3.58 3.81
CA SER A 19 -7.06 -3.50 3.68
C SER A 19 -7.73 -3.76 5.03
N ASP A 20 -7.35 -4.82 5.74
CA ASP A 20 -7.90 -5.17 7.04
C ASP A 20 -7.60 -4.14 8.14
N ASN A 21 -6.40 -3.59 8.19
CA ASN A 21 -5.98 -2.69 9.27
C ASN A 21 -6.29 -1.22 8.99
N ILE A 22 -6.15 -0.76 7.76
CA ILE A 22 -6.41 0.64 7.39
C ILE A 22 -7.90 0.90 7.32
N LEU A 23 -8.71 -0.08 6.93
CA LEU A 23 -10.14 0.10 6.77
C LEU A 23 -10.94 -0.09 8.07
N LYS A 24 -10.41 -0.83 9.05
CA LYS A 24 -11.06 -0.99 10.35
C LYS A 24 -10.96 0.22 11.28
N SER A 25 -10.02 1.12 11.07
CA SER A 25 -9.78 2.28 11.93
C SER A 25 -10.13 3.58 11.24
N ASP A 26 -11.26 4.11 11.22
CA ASP A 26 -11.75 5.45 10.82
C ASP A 26 -10.91 6.26 9.77
N LYS A 27 -11.04 6.11 8.60
CA LYS A 27 -10.20 5.61 7.53
C LYS A 27 -10.47 6.24 6.19
N SER A 28 -11.50 7.00 6.08
CA SER A 28 -11.74 7.84 4.91
C SER A 28 -10.55 8.77 4.63
N GLU A 29 -9.84 9.21 5.68
CA GLU A 29 -8.71 10.11 5.52
C GLU A 29 -7.48 9.42 4.93
N ILE A 30 -7.04 8.28 5.50
CA ILE A 30 -5.87 7.54 4.95
C ILE A 30 -6.17 7.02 3.55
N PHE A 31 -7.37 6.52 3.32
CA PHE A 31 -7.76 6.06 1.99
C PHE A 31 -7.79 7.21 0.97
N GLY A 32 -8.32 8.37 1.36
CA GLY A 32 -8.27 9.57 0.53
C GLY A 32 -6.84 10.06 0.27
N GLN A 33 -5.93 9.96 1.25
CA GLN A 33 -4.52 10.26 1.08
C GLN A 33 -3.85 9.25 0.13
N LEU A 34 -4.18 7.96 0.25
CA LEU A 34 -3.67 6.90 -0.62
C LEU A 34 -4.09 7.10 -2.08
N LYS A 35 -5.35 7.44 -2.34
CA LYS A 35 -5.82 7.79 -3.68
C LYS A 35 -5.00 8.95 -4.28
N ARG A 36 -4.75 10.00 -3.50
CA ARG A 36 -3.91 11.13 -3.94
C ARG A 36 -2.47 10.71 -4.21
N LEU A 37 -1.90 9.86 -3.34
CA LEU A 37 -0.54 9.36 -3.50
C LEU A 37 -0.38 8.55 -4.80
N VAL A 38 -1.31 7.64 -5.07
CA VAL A 38 -1.32 6.82 -6.28
C VAL A 38 -1.48 7.69 -7.53
N HIS A 39 -2.33 8.71 -7.46
CA HIS A 39 -2.51 9.65 -8.56
C HIS A 39 -1.25 10.49 -8.84
N ILE A 40 -0.58 10.99 -7.79
CA ILE A 40 0.68 11.76 -7.91
C ILE A 40 1.82 10.89 -8.46
N ALA A 41 1.84 9.62 -8.11
CA ALA A 41 2.84 8.67 -8.58
C ALA A 41 2.75 8.35 -10.08
N ASP A 42 1.67 8.77 -10.72
CA ASP A 42 1.41 8.62 -12.18
C ASP A 42 1.66 7.19 -12.71
N VAL A 43 1.20 6.22 -11.93
CA VAL A 43 1.28 4.79 -12.31
C VAL A 43 0.14 4.37 -13.25
N GLY A 44 -0.54 5.32 -13.87
CA GLY A 44 -1.66 5.07 -14.78
C GLY A 44 -3.01 4.82 -14.08
N VAL A 45 -3.03 4.83 -12.75
CA VAL A 45 -4.25 4.64 -11.96
C VAL A 45 -4.92 6.00 -11.70
N HIS A 46 -6.19 6.11 -12.06
CA HIS A 46 -6.97 7.33 -11.89
C HIS A 46 -7.70 7.39 -10.54
N ASP A 47 -8.22 6.27 -10.08
CA ASP A 47 -8.91 6.16 -8.79
C ASP A 47 -8.76 4.74 -8.22
N ILE A 48 -9.14 4.55 -6.96
CA ILE A 48 -9.16 3.26 -6.29
C ILE A 48 -10.57 3.03 -5.75
N HIS A 49 -11.18 1.89 -6.08
CA HIS A 49 -12.42 1.45 -5.49
C HIS A 49 -12.15 0.28 -4.56
N MET A 50 -12.76 0.32 -3.38
CA MET A 50 -12.70 -0.78 -2.43
C MET A 50 -14.11 -1.15 -2.01
N GLN A 51 -14.36 -2.45 -1.98
CA GLN A 51 -15.63 -3.01 -1.54
C GLN A 51 -15.37 -4.08 -0.48
N GLU A 52 -16.09 -4.01 0.62
CA GLU A 52 -16.10 -5.06 1.64
C GLU A 52 -17.19 -6.06 1.28
N HIS A 53 -16.82 -7.34 1.25
CA HIS A 53 -17.75 -8.45 1.07
C HIS A 53 -18.12 -9.06 2.42
N THR A 54 -19.39 -9.37 2.58
CA THR A 54 -19.93 -10.10 3.74
C THR A 54 -19.94 -11.60 3.49
N GLU A 55 -19.98 -12.41 4.55
CA GLU A 55 -20.07 -13.88 4.43
C GLU A 55 -21.29 -14.33 3.62
N GLU A 56 -22.38 -13.58 3.72
CA GLU A 56 -23.65 -13.89 3.04
C GLU A 56 -23.57 -13.76 1.51
N GLU A 57 -22.62 -13.01 0.99
CA GLU A 57 -22.40 -12.84 -0.45
C GLU A 57 -21.75 -14.07 -1.08
N PHE A 58 -21.08 -14.90 -0.26
CA PHE A 58 -20.40 -16.10 -0.72
C PHE A 58 -21.33 -17.34 -0.59
N LYS A 59 -21.60 -18.00 -1.72
CA LYS A 59 -22.37 -19.25 -1.73
C LYS A 59 -21.41 -20.44 -1.65
N PHE A 60 -21.46 -21.16 -0.55
CA PHE A 60 -20.66 -22.37 -0.38
C PHE A 60 -21.55 -23.61 -0.52
N PRO A 61 -21.06 -24.67 -1.19
CA PRO A 61 -21.70 -25.98 -1.12
C PRO A 61 -21.73 -26.51 0.32
N ASP A 62 -22.73 -27.31 0.67
CA ASP A 62 -22.94 -27.81 2.05
C ASP A 62 -21.77 -28.64 2.58
N PHE A 63 -21.04 -29.31 1.70
CA PHE A 63 -19.91 -30.17 2.07
C PHE A 63 -18.64 -29.38 2.43
N VAL A 64 -18.58 -28.05 2.24
CA VAL A 64 -17.42 -27.24 2.59
C VAL A 64 -17.41 -26.99 4.10
N PRO A 65 -16.35 -27.43 4.82
CA PRO A 65 -16.24 -27.23 6.26
C PRO A 65 -16.27 -25.74 6.64
N GLU A 66 -16.88 -25.42 7.79
CA GLU A 66 -17.00 -24.04 8.28
C GLU A 66 -15.65 -23.32 8.40
N SER A 67 -14.60 -24.05 8.83
CA SER A 67 -13.24 -23.49 8.93
C SER A 67 -12.69 -23.02 7.57
N GLN A 68 -12.98 -23.77 6.50
CA GLN A 68 -12.56 -23.40 5.15
C GLN A 68 -13.38 -22.23 4.61
N ARG A 69 -14.70 -22.20 4.90
CA ARG A 69 -15.56 -21.05 4.56
C ARG A 69 -15.03 -19.77 5.19
N LYS A 70 -14.75 -19.79 6.49
CA LYS A 70 -14.18 -18.62 7.22
C LYS A 70 -12.85 -18.17 6.65
N GLN A 71 -11.95 -19.11 6.33
CA GLN A 71 -10.67 -18.78 5.70
C GLN A 71 -10.87 -18.14 4.32
N PHE A 72 -11.78 -18.68 3.51
CA PHE A 72 -12.10 -18.13 2.21
C PHE A 72 -12.69 -16.72 2.31
N VAL A 73 -13.68 -16.52 3.17
CA VAL A 73 -14.31 -15.20 3.41
C VAL A 73 -13.25 -14.20 3.87
N GLN A 74 -12.38 -14.57 4.81
CA GLN A 74 -11.33 -13.69 5.27
C GLN A 74 -10.34 -13.30 4.16
N ALA A 75 -10.00 -14.25 3.29
CA ALA A 75 -9.08 -14.01 2.17
C ALA A 75 -9.70 -13.18 1.03
N HIS A 76 -11.03 -13.15 0.92
CA HIS A 76 -11.75 -12.43 -0.13
C HIS A 76 -12.65 -11.32 0.43
N LYS A 77 -12.41 -10.93 1.66
CA LYS A 77 -13.18 -9.90 2.36
C LYS A 77 -13.16 -8.56 1.64
N TRP A 78 -12.02 -8.22 1.02
CA TRP A 78 -11.81 -6.97 0.34
C TRP A 78 -11.60 -7.19 -1.15
N GLU A 79 -12.42 -6.55 -1.95
CA GLU A 79 -12.19 -6.38 -3.37
C GLU A 79 -11.61 -4.97 -3.60
N VAL A 80 -10.41 -4.91 -4.19
CA VAL A 80 -9.74 -3.65 -4.53
C VAL A 80 -9.61 -3.57 -6.04
N LYS A 81 -10.21 -2.54 -6.64
CA LYS A 81 -10.11 -2.26 -8.06
C LYS A 81 -9.38 -0.95 -8.29
N MET A 82 -8.38 -0.98 -9.15
CA MET A 82 -7.71 0.19 -9.68
C MET A 82 -8.45 0.69 -10.91
N ILE A 83 -8.81 1.96 -10.92
CA ILE A 83 -9.56 2.55 -12.03
C ILE A 83 -8.58 3.23 -12.96
N HIS A 84 -8.46 2.70 -14.16
CA HIS A 84 -7.71 3.31 -15.25
C HIS A 84 -8.64 4.09 -16.17
N LYS A 85 -8.08 5.02 -16.93
CA LYS A 85 -8.82 5.71 -17.99
C LYS A 85 -8.29 5.32 -19.37
N SER A 86 -9.20 4.92 -20.25
CA SER A 86 -8.91 4.69 -21.65
C SER A 86 -10.00 5.31 -22.52
N ASN A 87 -9.62 6.18 -23.47
CA ASN A 87 -10.54 6.88 -24.36
C ASN A 87 -11.71 7.58 -23.62
N GLY A 88 -11.44 8.19 -22.47
CA GLY A 88 -12.43 8.90 -21.66
C GLY A 88 -13.40 8.01 -20.88
N LYS A 89 -13.20 6.69 -20.90
CA LYS A 89 -13.99 5.72 -20.13
C LYS A 89 -13.18 5.16 -18.99
N ASP A 90 -13.84 4.93 -17.87
CA ASP A 90 -13.25 4.25 -16.73
C ASP A 90 -13.14 2.74 -17.01
N PHE A 91 -11.99 2.20 -16.69
CA PHE A 91 -11.66 0.79 -16.85
C PHE A 91 -11.16 0.23 -15.51
N PRO A 92 -12.03 -0.50 -14.78
CA PRO A 92 -11.64 -1.13 -13.53
C PRO A 92 -10.75 -2.35 -13.79
N LEU A 93 -9.63 -2.43 -13.10
CA LEU A 93 -8.71 -3.56 -13.12
C LEU A 93 -8.56 -4.10 -11.69
N ASP A 94 -8.67 -5.41 -11.54
CA ASP A 94 -8.48 -6.05 -10.26
C ASP A 94 -7.03 -5.89 -9.79
N MET A 95 -6.84 -5.68 -8.48
CA MET A 95 -5.51 -5.52 -7.88
C MET A 95 -4.53 -6.61 -8.30
N ASP A 96 -5.00 -7.85 -8.44
CA ASP A 96 -4.15 -8.98 -8.81
C ASP A 96 -3.59 -8.88 -10.24
N LEU A 97 -4.22 -8.10 -11.11
CA LEU A 97 -3.80 -7.87 -12.50
C LEU A 97 -2.89 -6.64 -12.63
N GLU A 98 -2.73 -5.87 -11.58
CA GLU A 98 -1.87 -4.68 -11.58
C GLU A 98 -0.38 -5.01 -11.65
N SER A 99 0.40 -4.00 -12.04
CA SER A 99 1.86 -4.09 -12.02
C SER A 99 2.40 -4.30 -10.60
N THR A 100 3.55 -4.93 -10.48
CA THR A 100 4.24 -5.09 -9.19
C THR A 100 4.47 -3.74 -8.50
N GLY A 101 4.83 -2.70 -9.28
CA GLY A 101 5.03 -1.34 -8.76
C GLY A 101 3.75 -0.73 -8.20
N THR A 102 2.61 -0.88 -8.88
CA THR A 102 1.31 -0.41 -8.41
C THR A 102 0.88 -1.11 -7.12
N LYS A 103 1.02 -2.45 -7.08
CA LYS A 103 0.74 -3.26 -5.88
C LYS A 103 1.59 -2.83 -4.70
N TYR A 104 2.88 -2.61 -4.94
CA TYR A 104 3.81 -2.15 -3.92
C TYR A 104 3.44 -0.76 -3.41
N LEU A 105 3.17 0.18 -4.33
CA LEU A 105 2.76 1.54 -3.98
C LEU A 105 1.48 1.55 -3.12
N PHE A 106 0.50 0.72 -3.45
CA PHE A 106 -0.72 0.59 -2.65
C PHE A 106 -0.40 0.11 -1.23
N GLY A 107 0.31 -1.00 -1.09
CA GLY A 107 0.60 -1.60 0.21
C GLY A 107 1.59 -0.77 1.05
N MET A 108 2.69 -0.34 0.45
CA MET A 108 3.72 0.44 1.14
C MET A 108 3.27 1.88 1.37
N GLY A 109 2.60 2.49 0.39
CA GLY A 109 2.04 3.83 0.51
C GLY A 109 1.06 3.95 1.67
N ALA A 110 0.17 2.99 1.81
CA ALA A 110 -0.77 2.96 2.93
C ALA A 110 -0.07 2.85 4.30
N ARG A 111 0.99 2.04 4.41
CA ARG A 111 1.80 1.92 5.64
C ARG A 111 2.56 3.20 5.96
N VAL A 112 3.15 3.82 4.95
CA VAL A 112 3.82 5.12 5.08
C VAL A 112 2.84 6.16 5.61
N LEU A 113 1.66 6.28 5.00
CA LEU A 113 0.63 7.23 5.41
C LEU A 113 0.14 6.96 6.84
N ASP A 114 -0.06 5.70 7.21
CA ASP A 114 -0.47 5.32 8.56
C ASP A 114 0.58 5.72 9.60
N VAL A 115 1.87 5.47 9.32
CA VAL A 115 2.97 5.86 10.23
C VAL A 115 3.12 7.37 10.30
N LEU A 116 3.00 8.10 9.19
CA LEU A 116 3.04 9.57 9.16
C LEU A 116 1.88 10.16 10.00
N ASN A 117 0.68 9.60 9.87
CA ASN A 117 -0.50 10.05 10.63
C ASN A 117 -0.39 9.77 12.13
N ARG A 118 0.36 8.75 12.54
CA ARG A 118 0.56 8.41 13.97
C ARG A 118 1.80 9.03 14.61
N GLY A 119 2.81 9.40 13.81
CA GLY A 119 4.09 9.88 14.31
C GLY A 119 4.99 8.76 14.83
N GLY A 120 4.99 7.60 14.13
CA GLY A 120 5.75 6.40 14.52
C GLY A 120 7.06 6.20 13.77
N LEU A 121 7.61 5.00 13.89
CA LEU A 121 8.77 4.51 13.16
C LEU A 121 8.35 3.43 12.16
N LEU A 122 8.73 3.59 10.90
CA LEU A 122 8.67 2.56 9.88
C LEU A 122 10.07 2.02 9.63
N ALA A 123 10.28 0.72 9.85
CA ALA A 123 11.53 0.03 9.52
C ALA A 123 11.29 -0.92 8.35
N CYS A 124 12.05 -0.76 7.26
CA CYS A 124 11.94 -1.56 6.05
C CYS A 124 13.32 -2.03 5.60
N ASP A 125 13.44 -3.32 5.32
CA ASP A 125 14.60 -3.86 4.64
C ASP A 125 14.36 -3.87 3.12
N GLU A 126 15.38 -3.47 2.36
CA GLU A 126 15.33 -3.42 0.89
C GLU A 126 14.09 -2.71 0.31
N MET A 127 13.79 -1.52 0.81
CA MET A 127 12.57 -0.78 0.48
C MET A 127 12.37 -0.51 -1.02
N ASN A 128 13.40 -0.61 -1.84
CA ASN A 128 13.37 -0.35 -3.28
C ASN A 128 13.13 -1.59 -4.16
N ILE A 129 13.00 -2.79 -3.57
CA ILE A 129 13.06 -4.07 -4.31
C ILE A 129 11.97 -4.25 -5.39
N ALA A 130 10.83 -3.62 -5.22
CA ALA A 130 9.67 -3.81 -6.09
C ALA A 130 9.22 -2.53 -6.82
N THR A 131 10.04 -1.48 -6.81
CA THR A 131 9.61 -0.18 -7.32
C THR A 131 10.70 0.53 -8.12
N HIS A 132 10.27 1.39 -9.05
CA HIS A 132 11.17 2.32 -9.73
C HIS A 132 11.70 3.36 -8.75
N SER A 133 12.95 3.83 -8.95
CA SER A 133 13.61 4.80 -8.10
C SER A 133 12.77 6.05 -7.79
N GLU A 134 11.96 6.51 -8.74
CA GLU A 134 11.09 7.69 -8.56
C GLU A 134 9.96 7.45 -7.53
N LEU A 135 9.32 6.27 -7.55
CA LEU A 135 8.32 5.92 -6.54
C LEU A 135 8.93 5.79 -5.15
N PHE A 136 10.12 5.21 -5.08
CA PHE A 136 10.86 5.12 -3.84
C PHE A 136 11.20 6.51 -3.29
N LYS A 137 11.77 7.40 -4.12
CA LYS A 137 12.06 8.79 -3.77
C LYS A 137 10.81 9.53 -3.31
N LEU A 138 9.68 9.33 -3.98
CA LEU A 138 8.40 9.90 -3.58
C LEU A 138 8.04 9.50 -2.14
N LEU A 139 8.06 8.19 -1.81
CA LEU A 139 7.74 7.70 -0.47
C LEU A 139 8.69 8.26 0.60
N VAL A 140 9.99 8.30 0.32
CA VAL A 140 11.00 8.88 1.23
C VAL A 140 10.77 10.38 1.44
N SER A 141 10.42 11.12 0.38
CA SER A 141 10.18 12.56 0.43
C SER A 141 9.04 12.94 1.38
N LEU A 142 8.06 12.06 1.57
CA LEU A 142 6.96 12.28 2.51
C LEU A 142 7.43 12.43 3.96
N PHE A 143 8.50 11.72 4.35
CA PHE A 143 9.07 11.83 5.69
C PHE A 143 9.89 13.12 5.89
N ASN A 144 10.48 13.66 4.80
CA ASN A 144 11.32 14.85 4.85
C ASN A 144 10.54 16.17 4.76
N ASN A 145 9.26 16.11 4.44
CA ASN A 145 8.41 17.29 4.28
C ASN A 145 7.55 17.52 5.53
N THR A 146 7.71 18.68 6.15
CA THR A 146 6.96 19.04 7.38
C THR A 146 5.43 19.07 7.20
N ARG A 147 4.94 19.28 5.97
CA ARG A 147 3.50 19.26 5.69
C ARG A 147 2.94 17.83 5.66
N SER A 148 3.68 16.87 5.10
CA SER A 148 3.29 15.46 5.06
C SER A 148 3.65 14.72 6.34
N ASN A 149 4.63 15.22 7.11
CA ASN A 149 5.12 14.62 8.36
C ASN A 149 5.07 15.59 9.55
N PRO A 150 3.90 16.11 9.92
CA PRO A 150 3.78 17.06 11.03
C PRO A 150 4.05 16.43 12.40
N LYS A 151 3.97 15.10 12.51
CA LYS A 151 4.20 14.35 13.76
C LYS A 151 5.60 13.77 13.88
N ASN A 152 6.54 14.17 13.01
CA ASN A 152 7.93 13.72 13.02
C ASN A 152 8.08 12.19 13.01
N ALA A 153 7.28 11.50 12.22
CA ALA A 153 7.46 10.07 11.96
C ALA A 153 8.86 9.81 11.38
N GLN A 154 9.42 8.65 11.65
CA GLN A 154 10.76 8.27 11.25
C GLN A 154 10.71 7.10 10.26
N LEU A 155 11.62 7.11 9.29
CA LEU A 155 11.84 6.02 8.35
C LEU A 155 13.27 5.50 8.52
N LEU A 156 13.38 4.21 8.82
CA LEU A 156 14.64 3.47 8.81
C LEU A 156 14.56 2.41 7.70
N PHE A 157 15.47 2.43 6.77
CA PHE A 157 15.46 1.47 5.67
C PHE A 157 16.86 1.11 5.17
N THR A 158 16.96 -0.03 4.50
CA THR A 158 18.10 -0.39 3.67
C THR A 158 17.75 -0.28 2.20
N THR A 159 18.72 0.00 1.34
CA THR A 159 18.53 0.09 -0.10
C THR A 159 19.84 -0.22 -0.83
N HIS A 160 19.72 -0.83 -2.01
CA HIS A 160 20.83 -0.96 -2.96
C HIS A 160 20.82 0.14 -4.03
N ASP A 161 19.81 1.04 -4.02
CA ASP A 161 19.70 2.15 -4.97
C ASP A 161 20.50 3.36 -4.49
N ALA A 162 21.74 3.48 -5.00
CA ALA A 162 22.61 4.60 -4.67
C ALA A 162 22.09 5.95 -5.19
N SER A 163 21.18 5.99 -6.17
CA SER A 163 20.64 7.23 -6.73
C SER A 163 19.85 8.04 -5.70
N VAL A 164 19.20 7.36 -4.78
CA VAL A 164 18.41 7.98 -3.71
C VAL A 164 19.29 8.74 -2.71
N ILE A 165 20.52 8.24 -2.48
CA ILE A 165 21.49 8.88 -1.58
C ILE A 165 22.10 10.09 -2.26
N ALA A 166 22.39 10.01 -3.57
CA ALA A 166 23.05 11.05 -4.34
C ALA A 166 22.20 12.33 -4.52
N ASP A 167 20.89 12.20 -4.61
CA ASP A 167 19.97 13.33 -4.88
C ASP A 167 19.69 14.21 -3.64
N GLY A 168 20.39 14.01 -2.52
CA GLY A 168 20.19 14.81 -1.31
C GLY A 168 18.81 14.65 -0.68
N ALA A 169 18.07 13.59 -1.05
CA ALA A 169 16.79 13.24 -0.46
C ALA A 169 16.91 12.95 1.06
N PHE A 170 18.14 12.74 1.52
CA PHE A 170 18.47 12.55 2.93
C PHE A 170 19.07 13.81 3.51
N ARG A 171 18.33 14.51 4.35
CA ARG A 171 18.96 15.44 5.29
C ARG A 171 19.41 14.63 6.50
N ALA A 172 20.71 14.35 6.60
CA ALA A 172 21.30 14.00 7.87
C ALA A 172 21.01 15.18 8.84
N ARG A 173 20.14 14.99 9.79
CA ARG A 173 20.07 15.91 10.93
C ARG A 173 21.20 15.48 11.85
N GLY A 174 22.29 16.27 11.86
CA GLY A 174 23.32 16.21 12.88
C GLY A 174 22.79 16.71 14.21
#